data_e504b43479c74ca2b0560967458e44ad
#
_entry.id   e504b43479c74ca2b0560967458e44ad
#
_cell.length_a   1.000
_cell.length_b   1.000
_cell.length_c   1.000
_cell.angle_alpha   90.00
_cell.angle_beta   90.00
_cell.angle_gamma   90.00
#
_symmetry.space_group_name_H-M   'P 1'
#
loop_
_entity.id
_entity.type
_entity.pdbx_description
1 polymer ?
#
loop_
_entity_poly.entity_id
_entity_poly.type
_entity_poly.pdbx_seq_one_letter_code
_entity_poly.pdbx_strand_id
1 'polypeptide(L)'
;MKENKNLPAHIAVIPDGNRRWAKQHKLEAWFGHKKGTEIMDKLADVIIEMNIPHISFWGSSKDNLKKRPKMEVKFLLNLFKEKFLELAQSEKIHKNKVKINIIGDWREQFPEDVKKSLEKAEEETKNYDKFFMNFFLAYSGTSEILDAIKCIAKKARENSSLEINEELLKNCLSTNKLPPVDLLIRTGGEPHNSDGFMMWDTANAQLYFSEKLWPDVDENDLRDAINDYSSRKRRFGK
;
A
#
# COMPACT_ATOMS: atom_id res chain seq x y z
N MET A 1 8.81 8.12 32.18
CA MET A 1 8.30 9.13 31.22
C MET A 1 8.29 8.43 29.87
N LYS A 2 7.12 8.20 29.21
CA LYS A 2 7.10 7.72 27.84
C LYS A 2 7.64 8.86 26.98
N GLU A 3 8.82 8.69 26.38
CA GLU A 3 9.28 9.58 25.33
C GLU A 3 8.16 9.69 24.29
N ASN A 4 7.76 10.92 24.03
CA ASN A 4 6.76 11.21 22.99
C ASN A 4 7.48 11.02 21.64
N LYS A 5 7.67 9.75 21.23
CA LYS A 5 8.31 9.43 19.96
C LYS A 5 7.43 10.01 18.86
N ASN A 6 8.02 10.83 18.00
CA ASN A 6 7.37 11.35 16.80
C ASN A 6 7.18 10.19 15.81
N LEU A 7 6.11 9.41 16.00
CA LEU A 7 5.78 8.26 15.15
C LEU A 7 5.09 8.72 13.87
N PRO A 8 5.31 8.02 12.73
CA PRO A 8 4.54 8.27 11.52
C PRO A 8 3.07 7.88 11.72
N ALA A 9 2.15 8.68 11.22
CA ALA A 9 0.73 8.33 11.21
C ALA A 9 0.37 7.45 9.99
N HIS A 10 1.14 7.53 8.92
CA HIS A 10 0.93 6.76 7.70
C HIS A 10 2.27 6.24 7.13
N ILE A 11 2.39 4.93 7.06
CA ILE A 11 3.54 4.24 6.43
C ILE A 11 3.08 3.64 5.11
N ALA A 12 3.81 3.91 4.03
CA ALA A 12 3.64 3.27 2.73
C ALA A 12 4.82 2.32 2.45
N VAL A 13 4.54 1.13 1.92
CA VAL A 13 5.54 0.09 1.70
C VAL A 13 5.52 -0.40 0.25
N ILE A 14 6.68 -0.39 -0.41
CA ILE A 14 6.92 -1.04 -1.70
C ILE A 14 7.71 -2.32 -1.44
N PRO A 15 7.03 -3.49 -1.42
CA PRO A 15 7.62 -4.79 -1.09
C PRO A 15 8.36 -5.37 -2.31
N ASP A 16 9.55 -4.83 -2.61
CA ASP A 16 10.36 -5.25 -3.75
C ASP A 16 11.36 -6.36 -3.38
N GLY A 17 11.65 -7.22 -4.36
CA GLY A 17 12.63 -8.30 -4.23
C GLY A 17 12.07 -9.71 -4.24
N ASN A 18 10.77 -9.94 -4.25
CA ASN A 18 10.15 -11.29 -4.20
C ASN A 18 10.70 -12.25 -5.27
N ARG A 19 10.78 -11.80 -6.53
CA ARG A 19 11.29 -12.62 -7.65
C ARG A 19 12.79 -12.89 -7.54
N ARG A 20 13.57 -11.89 -7.11
CA ARG A 20 15.01 -12.01 -6.91
C ARG A 20 15.32 -12.98 -5.78
N TRP A 21 14.58 -12.90 -4.67
CA TRP A 21 14.67 -13.84 -3.56
C TRP A 21 14.40 -15.29 -4.00
N ALA A 22 13.30 -15.53 -4.71
CA ALA A 22 12.98 -16.86 -5.22
C ALA A 22 14.09 -17.40 -6.12
N LYS A 23 14.64 -16.57 -7.03
CA LYS A 23 15.76 -16.94 -7.90
C LYS A 23 17.02 -17.31 -7.12
N GLN A 24 17.37 -16.57 -6.06
CA GLN A 24 18.52 -16.87 -5.20
C GLN A 24 18.36 -18.23 -4.48
N HIS A 25 17.12 -18.58 -4.13
CA HIS A 25 16.78 -19.86 -3.48
C HIS A 25 16.49 -20.99 -4.47
N LYS A 26 16.70 -20.78 -5.80
CA LYS A 26 16.39 -21.74 -6.87
C LYS A 26 14.91 -22.18 -6.87
N LEU A 27 14.03 -21.26 -6.53
CA LEU A 27 12.58 -21.44 -6.46
C LEU A 27 11.89 -20.65 -7.58
N GLU A 28 10.68 -21.06 -7.91
CA GLU A 28 9.81 -20.31 -8.81
C GLU A 28 9.36 -18.99 -8.18
N ALA A 29 9.11 -17.97 -9.00
CA ALA A 29 8.81 -16.61 -8.56
C ALA A 29 7.66 -16.51 -7.55
N TRP A 30 6.67 -17.39 -7.66
CA TRP A 30 5.50 -17.40 -6.77
C TRP A 30 5.81 -17.79 -5.31
N PHE A 31 6.88 -18.54 -5.05
CA PHE A 31 7.30 -18.81 -3.67
C PHE A 31 7.77 -17.53 -2.96
N GLY A 32 8.44 -16.64 -3.69
CA GLY A 32 8.80 -15.31 -3.16
C GLY A 32 7.56 -14.47 -2.85
N HIS A 33 6.55 -14.47 -3.73
CA HIS A 33 5.31 -13.76 -3.47
C HIS A 33 4.55 -14.32 -2.26
N LYS A 34 4.46 -15.66 -2.14
CA LYS A 34 3.84 -16.29 -0.98
C LYS A 34 4.56 -15.92 0.31
N LYS A 35 5.89 -16.03 0.33
CA LYS A 35 6.69 -15.62 1.49
C LYS A 35 6.49 -14.14 1.84
N GLY A 36 6.39 -13.30 0.82
CA GLY A 36 6.14 -11.86 0.99
C GLY A 36 4.79 -11.53 1.66
N THR A 37 3.74 -12.35 1.48
CA THR A 37 2.46 -12.13 2.19
C THR A 37 2.57 -12.45 3.68
N GLU A 38 3.37 -13.44 4.08
CA GLU A 38 3.64 -13.73 5.49
C GLU A 38 4.34 -12.56 6.20
N ILE A 39 5.19 -11.82 5.48
CA ILE A 39 5.85 -10.62 6.02
C ILE A 39 4.83 -9.51 6.27
N MET A 40 3.86 -9.30 5.36
CA MET A 40 2.81 -8.30 5.56
C MET A 40 2.05 -8.51 6.87
N ASP A 41 1.74 -9.76 7.23
CA ASP A 41 1.04 -10.08 8.48
C ASP A 41 1.85 -9.71 9.72
N LYS A 42 3.15 -10.00 9.70
CA LYS A 42 4.06 -9.66 10.80
C LYS A 42 4.22 -8.14 10.95
N LEU A 43 4.32 -7.42 9.83
CA LEU A 43 4.42 -5.96 9.88
C LEU A 43 3.12 -5.33 10.36
N ALA A 44 1.95 -5.90 10.05
CA ALA A 44 0.69 -5.46 10.60
C ALA A 44 0.66 -5.55 12.15
N ASP A 45 1.31 -6.57 12.75
CA ASP A 45 1.44 -6.68 14.20
C ASP A 45 2.23 -5.51 14.79
N VAL A 46 3.36 -5.17 14.20
CA VAL A 46 4.18 -4.03 14.63
C VAL A 46 3.40 -2.71 14.54
N ILE A 47 2.66 -2.51 13.45
CA ILE A 47 1.83 -1.31 13.24
C ILE A 47 0.77 -1.17 14.34
N ILE A 48 0.07 -2.26 14.66
CA ILE A 48 -0.95 -2.28 15.72
C ILE A 48 -0.32 -2.03 17.10
N GLU A 49 0.80 -2.71 17.39
CA GLU A 49 1.53 -2.57 18.66
C GLU A 49 2.03 -1.14 18.87
N MET A 50 2.58 -0.52 17.83
CA MET A 50 3.08 0.86 17.87
C MET A 50 1.97 1.93 17.76
N ASN A 51 0.71 1.49 17.61
CA ASN A 51 -0.47 2.35 17.43
C ASN A 51 -0.32 3.33 16.25
N ILE A 52 0.18 2.84 15.11
CA ILE A 52 0.30 3.60 13.86
C ILE A 52 -0.99 3.38 13.06
N PRO A 53 -1.78 4.45 12.77
CA PRO A 53 -3.13 4.27 12.22
C PRO A 53 -3.17 3.70 10.81
N HIS A 54 -2.24 4.07 9.92
CA HIS A 54 -2.31 3.72 8.51
C HIS A 54 -1.06 2.99 8.02
N ILE A 55 -1.29 1.87 7.31
CA ILE A 55 -0.28 1.22 6.50
C ILE A 55 -0.81 0.96 5.10
N SER A 56 -0.01 1.28 4.08
CA SER A 56 -0.33 1.10 2.67
C SER A 56 0.69 0.18 2.01
N PHE A 57 0.23 -0.87 1.32
CA PHE A 57 1.10 -1.83 0.62
C PHE A 57 0.89 -1.76 -0.89
N TRP A 58 1.98 -1.66 -1.64
CA TRP A 58 1.92 -1.86 -3.07
C TRP A 58 1.89 -3.35 -3.42
N GLY A 59 0.73 -3.87 -3.79
CA GLY A 59 0.56 -5.28 -4.14
C GLY A 59 0.86 -5.58 -5.62
N SER A 60 0.40 -4.75 -6.55
CA SER A 60 0.70 -4.90 -7.98
C SER A 60 0.49 -3.62 -8.77
N SER A 61 1.34 -3.40 -9.80
CA SER A 61 1.08 -2.37 -10.80
C SER A 61 0.26 -2.90 -11.97
N LYS A 62 -0.35 -2.00 -12.76
CA LYS A 62 -0.99 -2.33 -14.03
C LYS A 62 0.00 -3.04 -14.99
N ASP A 63 1.23 -2.59 -15.01
CA ASP A 63 2.30 -3.12 -15.85
C ASP A 63 2.72 -4.53 -15.41
N ASN A 64 2.75 -4.82 -14.12
CA ASN A 64 3.07 -6.15 -13.62
C ASN A 64 2.08 -7.20 -14.15
N LEU A 65 0.80 -6.88 -14.19
CA LEU A 65 -0.23 -7.80 -14.69
C LEU A 65 -0.12 -8.05 -16.20
N LYS A 66 0.37 -7.06 -16.96
CA LYS A 66 0.51 -7.16 -18.41
C LYS A 66 1.83 -7.81 -18.85
N LYS A 67 2.92 -7.53 -18.14
CA LYS A 67 4.29 -7.89 -18.58
C LYS A 67 4.80 -9.19 -17.96
N ARG A 68 4.22 -9.66 -16.86
CA ARG A 68 4.63 -10.92 -16.21
C ARG A 68 4.12 -12.15 -16.96
N PRO A 69 4.81 -13.30 -16.86
CA PRO A 69 4.33 -14.57 -17.38
C PRO A 69 2.92 -14.90 -16.87
N LYS A 70 2.05 -15.41 -17.75
CA LYS A 70 0.64 -15.71 -17.41
C LYS A 70 0.48 -16.63 -16.19
N MET A 71 1.38 -17.59 -16.01
CA MET A 71 1.38 -18.49 -14.85
C MET A 71 1.66 -17.74 -13.55
N GLU A 72 2.63 -16.80 -13.55
CA GLU A 72 2.93 -15.97 -12.39
C GLU A 72 1.74 -15.07 -12.04
N VAL A 73 1.12 -14.44 -13.03
CA VAL A 73 -0.08 -13.60 -12.84
C VAL A 73 -1.23 -14.43 -12.25
N LYS A 74 -1.50 -15.61 -12.80
CA LYS A 74 -2.54 -16.51 -12.29
C LYS A 74 -2.29 -16.88 -10.83
N PHE A 75 -1.05 -17.22 -10.49
CA PHE A 75 -0.69 -17.54 -9.11
C PHE A 75 -0.88 -16.33 -8.19
N LEU A 76 -0.42 -15.14 -8.60
CA LEU A 76 -0.56 -13.92 -7.82
C LEU A 76 -2.03 -13.58 -7.55
N LEU A 77 -2.90 -13.72 -8.55
CA LEU A 77 -4.34 -13.51 -8.41
C LEU A 77 -4.97 -14.51 -7.43
N ASN A 78 -4.58 -15.78 -7.48
CA ASN A 78 -5.03 -16.78 -6.51
C ASN A 78 -4.52 -16.45 -5.09
N LEU A 79 -3.28 -16.01 -4.96
CA LEU A 79 -2.72 -15.59 -3.68
C LEU A 79 -3.50 -14.40 -3.07
N PHE A 80 -3.88 -13.41 -3.89
CA PHE A 80 -4.76 -12.33 -3.45
C PHE A 80 -6.11 -12.88 -2.98
N LYS A 81 -6.75 -13.74 -3.78
CA LYS A 81 -8.03 -14.35 -3.42
C LYS A 81 -7.97 -15.03 -2.04
N GLU A 82 -6.98 -15.90 -1.84
CA GLU A 82 -6.80 -16.63 -0.58
C GLU A 82 -6.54 -15.66 0.58
N LYS A 83 -5.62 -14.70 0.39
CA LYS A 83 -5.22 -13.77 1.44
C LYS A 83 -6.36 -12.84 1.86
N PHE A 84 -7.15 -12.31 0.93
CA PHE A 84 -8.26 -11.44 1.29
C PHE A 84 -9.43 -12.20 1.93
N LEU A 85 -9.64 -13.48 1.59
CA LEU A 85 -10.58 -14.33 2.33
C LEU A 85 -10.11 -14.59 3.77
N GLU A 86 -8.81 -14.81 3.97
CA GLU A 86 -8.20 -14.96 5.29
C GLU A 86 -8.36 -13.67 6.11
N LEU A 87 -8.02 -12.51 5.53
CA LEU A 87 -8.17 -11.22 6.20
C LEU A 87 -9.63 -10.93 6.59
N ALA A 88 -10.60 -11.25 5.71
CA ALA A 88 -12.02 -11.08 5.99
C ALA A 88 -12.53 -11.90 7.19
N GLN A 89 -11.83 -12.98 7.57
CA GLN A 89 -12.19 -13.88 8.67
C GLN A 89 -11.24 -13.77 9.86
N SER A 90 -10.23 -12.92 9.78
CA SER A 90 -9.16 -12.84 10.78
C SER A 90 -9.67 -12.24 12.08
N GLU A 91 -9.65 -13.00 13.17
CA GLU A 91 -9.97 -12.51 14.52
C GLU A 91 -9.12 -11.29 14.90
N LYS A 92 -7.85 -11.26 14.47
CA LYS A 92 -6.92 -10.14 14.69
C LYS A 92 -7.42 -8.86 14.03
N ILE A 93 -7.88 -8.93 12.78
CA ILE A 93 -8.45 -7.80 12.02
C ILE A 93 -9.68 -7.26 12.75
N HIS A 94 -10.61 -8.15 13.13
CA HIS A 94 -11.85 -7.77 13.78
C HIS A 94 -11.63 -7.22 15.20
N LYS A 95 -10.83 -7.90 16.03
CA LYS A 95 -10.50 -7.48 17.40
C LYS A 95 -9.84 -6.09 17.45
N ASN A 96 -8.95 -5.81 16.49
CA ASN A 96 -8.24 -4.53 16.42
C ASN A 96 -9.01 -3.46 15.63
N LYS A 97 -10.17 -3.77 15.07
CA LYS A 97 -10.97 -2.86 14.22
C LYS A 97 -10.17 -2.29 13.07
N VAL A 98 -9.49 -3.18 12.33
CA VAL A 98 -8.68 -2.82 11.16
C VAL A 98 -9.59 -2.76 9.94
N LYS A 99 -9.70 -1.59 9.33
CA LYS A 99 -10.39 -1.40 8.06
C LYS A 99 -9.49 -1.77 6.89
N ILE A 100 -9.99 -2.59 5.99
CA ILE A 100 -9.32 -2.95 4.74
C ILE A 100 -9.84 -2.06 3.63
N ASN A 101 -8.94 -1.38 2.93
CA ASN A 101 -9.24 -0.61 1.72
C ASN A 101 -8.43 -1.17 0.56
N ILE A 102 -9.07 -1.27 -0.62
CA ILE A 102 -8.41 -1.79 -1.82
C ILE A 102 -8.52 -0.75 -2.93
N ILE A 103 -7.37 -0.24 -3.37
CA ILE A 103 -7.25 0.92 -4.26
C ILE A 103 -6.58 0.49 -5.56
N GLY A 104 -7.07 1.00 -6.69
CA GLY A 104 -6.59 0.72 -8.04
C GLY A 104 -7.65 0.07 -8.94
N ASP A 105 -7.26 -0.31 -10.16
CA ASP A 105 -8.17 -0.77 -11.21
C ASP A 105 -8.48 -2.27 -11.15
N TRP A 106 -8.38 -2.87 -9.98
CA TRP A 106 -8.61 -4.30 -9.78
C TRP A 106 -10.03 -4.74 -10.17
N ARG A 107 -11.05 -3.87 -10.00
CA ARG A 107 -12.43 -4.18 -10.40
C ARG A 107 -12.57 -4.39 -11.91
N GLU A 108 -11.74 -3.76 -12.70
CA GLU A 108 -11.74 -3.86 -14.16
C GLU A 108 -10.83 -4.99 -14.67
N GLN A 109 -9.78 -5.32 -13.94
CA GLN A 109 -8.71 -6.19 -14.42
C GLN A 109 -8.72 -7.60 -13.83
N PHE A 110 -9.35 -7.82 -12.66
CA PHE A 110 -9.29 -9.11 -11.98
C PHE A 110 -10.49 -10.00 -12.33
N PRO A 111 -10.32 -11.35 -12.27
CA PRO A 111 -11.41 -12.30 -12.40
C PRO A 111 -12.47 -12.14 -11.30
N GLU A 112 -13.72 -12.52 -11.60
CA GLU A 112 -14.87 -12.34 -10.70
C GLU A 112 -14.69 -13.03 -9.33
N ASP A 113 -14.09 -14.20 -9.29
CA ASP A 113 -13.87 -14.93 -8.04
C ASP A 113 -12.82 -14.25 -7.13
N VAL A 114 -11.84 -13.57 -7.73
CA VAL A 114 -10.88 -12.72 -6.99
C VAL A 114 -11.58 -11.47 -6.50
N LYS A 115 -12.33 -10.76 -7.35
CA LYS A 115 -13.10 -9.57 -6.97
C LYS A 115 -13.99 -9.82 -5.76
N LYS A 116 -14.77 -10.91 -5.76
CA LYS A 116 -15.64 -11.29 -4.65
C LYS A 116 -14.90 -11.46 -3.32
N SER A 117 -13.67 -11.98 -3.33
CA SER A 117 -12.88 -12.12 -2.11
C SER A 117 -12.38 -10.78 -1.58
N LEU A 118 -11.99 -9.88 -2.49
CA LEU A 118 -11.58 -8.52 -2.14
C LEU A 118 -12.76 -7.72 -1.58
N GLU A 119 -13.89 -7.73 -2.27
CA GLU A 119 -15.13 -7.05 -1.84
C GLU A 119 -15.62 -7.57 -0.48
N LYS A 120 -15.50 -8.88 -0.24
CA LYS A 120 -15.83 -9.45 1.06
C LYS A 120 -14.95 -8.87 2.19
N ALA A 121 -13.65 -8.74 1.97
CA ALA A 121 -12.76 -8.16 2.97
C ALA A 121 -13.08 -6.68 3.26
N GLU A 122 -13.39 -5.89 2.23
CA GLU A 122 -13.84 -4.51 2.39
C GLU A 122 -15.17 -4.44 3.15
N GLU A 123 -16.15 -5.28 2.80
CA GLU A 123 -17.49 -5.27 3.40
C GLU A 123 -17.48 -5.67 4.88
N GLU A 124 -16.76 -6.75 5.23
CA GLU A 124 -16.66 -7.25 6.61
C GLU A 124 -15.94 -6.25 7.55
N THR A 125 -15.14 -5.33 6.99
CA THR A 125 -14.36 -4.35 7.77
C THR A 125 -14.80 -2.91 7.58
N LYS A 126 -15.85 -2.64 6.79
CA LYS A 126 -16.26 -1.27 6.37
C LYS A 126 -16.54 -0.31 7.52
N ASN A 127 -17.02 -0.83 8.65
CA ASN A 127 -17.40 -0.04 9.82
C ASN A 127 -16.24 0.15 10.82
N TYR A 128 -15.04 -0.35 10.53
CA TYR A 128 -13.88 -0.17 11.39
C TYR A 128 -13.17 1.13 11.09
N ASP A 129 -12.59 1.75 12.13
CA ASP A 129 -12.04 3.10 12.05
C ASP A 129 -10.77 3.32 12.90
N LYS A 130 -10.24 2.24 13.52
CA LYS A 130 -9.10 2.36 14.43
C LYS A 130 -7.76 2.24 13.69
N PHE A 131 -7.65 1.24 12.81
CA PHE A 131 -6.49 1.03 11.96
C PHE A 131 -6.92 0.84 10.52
N PHE A 132 -6.06 1.17 9.57
CA PHE A 132 -6.34 1.11 8.15
C PHE A 132 -5.21 0.38 7.43
N MET A 133 -5.54 -0.73 6.79
CA MET A 133 -4.65 -1.46 5.88
C MET A 133 -5.11 -1.20 4.44
N ASN A 134 -4.28 -0.51 3.69
CA ASN A 134 -4.60 -0.11 2.32
C ASN A 134 -3.76 -0.94 1.34
N PHE A 135 -4.40 -1.63 0.43
CA PHE A 135 -3.76 -2.46 -0.58
C PHE A 135 -3.94 -1.85 -1.96
N PHE A 136 -2.82 -1.60 -2.63
CA PHE A 136 -2.82 -1.02 -3.97
C PHE A 136 -2.65 -2.14 -5.00
N LEU A 137 -3.74 -2.46 -5.72
CA LEU A 137 -3.82 -3.57 -6.66
C LEU A 137 -4.16 -3.06 -8.06
N ALA A 138 -3.40 -3.50 -9.08
CA ALA A 138 -3.50 -2.97 -10.44
C ALA A 138 -3.40 -1.43 -10.46
N TYR A 139 -2.55 -0.86 -9.63
CA TYR A 139 -2.44 0.58 -9.40
C TYR A 139 -1.29 1.19 -10.20
N SER A 140 -1.45 2.47 -10.57
CA SER A 140 -0.40 3.33 -11.10
C SER A 140 -0.69 4.77 -10.67
N GLY A 141 0.28 5.42 -10.01
CA GLY A 141 0.12 6.81 -9.57
C GLY A 141 -0.03 7.79 -10.73
N THR A 142 0.63 7.54 -11.85
CA THR A 142 0.47 8.36 -13.07
C THR A 142 -0.92 8.24 -13.66
N SER A 143 -1.52 7.04 -13.64
CA SER A 143 -2.91 6.85 -14.06
C SER A 143 -3.88 7.52 -13.10
N GLU A 144 -3.63 7.42 -11.79
CA GLU A 144 -4.46 8.09 -10.77
C GLU A 144 -4.52 9.59 -10.98
N ILE A 145 -3.38 10.26 -11.21
CA ILE A 145 -3.34 11.69 -11.52
C ILE A 145 -4.13 12.01 -12.78
N LEU A 146 -3.96 11.21 -13.85
CA LEU A 146 -4.70 11.40 -15.08
C LEU A 146 -6.23 11.27 -14.87
N ASP A 147 -6.66 10.33 -14.06
CA ASP A 147 -8.08 10.13 -13.75
C ASP A 147 -8.62 11.24 -12.85
N ALA A 148 -7.82 11.77 -11.93
CA ALA A 148 -8.16 12.98 -11.17
C ALA A 148 -8.32 14.21 -12.07
N ILE A 149 -7.45 14.40 -13.07
CA ILE A 149 -7.59 15.47 -14.06
C ILE A 149 -8.90 15.32 -14.85
N LYS A 150 -9.26 14.11 -15.30
CA LYS A 150 -10.54 13.85 -15.98
C LYS A 150 -11.74 14.15 -15.07
N CYS A 151 -11.66 13.80 -13.79
CA CYS A 151 -12.67 14.10 -12.78
C CYS A 151 -12.87 15.62 -12.66
N ILE A 152 -11.78 16.38 -12.52
CA ILE A 152 -11.81 17.85 -12.45
C ILE A 152 -12.38 18.45 -13.73
N ALA A 153 -11.94 17.99 -14.91
CA ALA A 153 -12.43 18.47 -16.19
C ALA A 153 -13.94 18.26 -16.37
N LYS A 154 -14.46 17.13 -15.88
CA LYS A 154 -15.90 16.88 -15.86
C LYS A 154 -16.64 17.87 -14.96
N LYS A 155 -16.17 18.06 -13.72
CA LYS A 155 -16.77 19.01 -12.77
C LYS A 155 -16.73 20.47 -13.29
N ALA A 156 -15.64 20.88 -13.94
CA ALA A 156 -15.50 22.21 -14.52
C ALA A 156 -16.48 22.47 -15.68
N ARG A 157 -16.86 21.45 -16.46
CA ARG A 157 -17.91 21.57 -17.48
C ARG A 157 -19.30 21.78 -16.86
N GLU A 158 -19.54 21.18 -15.69
CA GLU A 158 -20.82 21.28 -14.97
C GLU A 158 -20.90 22.60 -14.17
N ASN A 159 -19.78 23.17 -13.77
CA ASN A 159 -19.68 24.44 -13.02
C ASN A 159 -18.50 25.27 -13.52
N SER A 160 -18.78 26.29 -14.34
CA SER A 160 -17.76 27.17 -14.93
C SER A 160 -17.05 28.09 -13.91
N SER A 161 -17.59 28.23 -12.71
CA SER A 161 -16.98 28.97 -11.60
C SER A 161 -16.21 28.11 -10.63
N LEU A 162 -15.99 26.85 -10.97
CA LEU A 162 -15.25 25.89 -10.11
C LEU A 162 -13.81 26.36 -9.91
N GLU A 163 -13.42 26.60 -8.66
CA GLU A 163 -12.04 26.89 -8.30
C GLU A 163 -11.24 25.58 -8.26
N ILE A 164 -10.13 25.52 -9.00
CA ILE A 164 -9.24 24.36 -9.02
C ILE A 164 -8.12 24.62 -8.02
N ASN A 165 -8.11 23.84 -6.94
CA ASN A 165 -7.14 23.90 -5.85
C ASN A 165 -6.70 22.50 -5.41
N GLU A 166 -5.80 22.40 -4.43
CA GLU A 166 -5.24 21.12 -3.92
C GLU A 166 -6.33 20.23 -3.31
N GLU A 167 -7.32 20.81 -2.64
CA GLU A 167 -8.42 20.08 -2.03
C GLU A 167 -9.29 19.41 -3.09
N LEU A 168 -9.64 20.11 -4.15
CA LEU A 168 -10.39 19.56 -5.27
C LEU A 168 -9.63 18.42 -5.95
N LEU A 169 -8.33 18.61 -6.17
CA LEU A 169 -7.49 17.55 -6.72
C LEU A 169 -7.47 16.32 -5.80
N LYS A 170 -7.21 16.52 -4.50
CA LYS A 170 -7.22 15.42 -3.52
C LYS A 170 -8.56 14.67 -3.50
N ASN A 171 -9.68 15.40 -3.57
CA ASN A 171 -11.02 14.82 -3.61
C ASN A 171 -11.31 14.01 -4.90
N CYS A 172 -10.55 14.23 -5.97
CA CYS A 172 -10.64 13.46 -7.21
C CYS A 172 -9.66 12.27 -7.28
N LEU A 173 -8.73 12.13 -6.33
CA LEU A 173 -7.84 10.97 -6.25
C LEU A 173 -8.58 9.74 -5.69
N SER A 174 -8.14 8.56 -6.06
CA SER A 174 -8.59 7.30 -5.44
C SER A 174 -8.17 7.19 -3.97
N THR A 175 -7.09 7.88 -3.61
CA THR A 175 -6.56 8.01 -2.24
C THR A 175 -7.22 9.13 -1.43
N ASN A 176 -8.33 9.73 -1.87
CA ASN A 176 -8.95 10.90 -1.27
C ASN A 176 -9.25 10.79 0.24
N LYS A 177 -9.50 9.58 0.73
CA LYS A 177 -9.78 9.30 2.15
C LYS A 177 -8.55 8.99 2.98
N LEU A 178 -7.38 8.88 2.36
CA LEU A 178 -6.14 8.57 3.05
C LEU A 178 -5.41 9.86 3.46
N PRO A 179 -4.81 9.91 4.64
CA PRO A 179 -3.92 11.00 5.01
C PRO A 179 -2.63 10.96 4.17
N PRO A 180 -1.87 12.06 4.11
CA PRO A 180 -0.53 12.06 3.51
C PRO A 180 0.35 10.98 4.13
N VAL A 181 1.29 10.47 3.34
CA VAL A 181 2.28 9.48 3.79
C VAL A 181 3.42 10.19 4.54
N ASP A 182 3.73 9.73 5.73
CA ASP A 182 4.86 10.23 6.52
C ASP A 182 6.16 9.52 6.18
N LEU A 183 6.11 8.20 5.99
CA LEU A 183 7.26 7.34 5.74
C LEU A 183 6.97 6.39 4.57
N LEU A 184 7.76 6.49 3.51
CA LEU A 184 7.77 5.53 2.40
C LEU A 184 8.97 4.60 2.55
N ILE A 185 8.69 3.31 2.70
CA ILE A 185 9.71 2.24 2.79
C ILE A 185 9.74 1.48 1.48
N ARG A 186 10.92 1.30 0.89
CA ARG A 186 11.12 0.38 -0.22
C ARG A 186 12.26 -0.57 0.07
N THR A 187 12.02 -1.86 -0.19
CA THR A 187 12.99 -2.95 -0.07
C THR A 187 13.63 -3.29 -1.40
N GLY A 188 14.65 -4.14 -1.39
CA GLY A 188 15.24 -4.70 -2.60
C GLY A 188 16.34 -3.85 -3.25
N GLY A 189 16.91 -2.86 -2.56
CA GLY A 189 18.06 -2.10 -3.07
C GLY A 189 17.75 -1.16 -4.23
N GLU A 190 16.47 -0.79 -4.45
CA GLU A 190 16.04 0.09 -5.55
C GLU A 190 15.61 1.45 -5.00
N PRO A 191 16.49 2.48 -4.95
CA PRO A 191 16.23 3.72 -4.23
C PRO A 191 15.40 4.72 -5.06
N HIS A 192 14.18 4.33 -5.45
CA HIS A 192 13.23 5.22 -6.12
C HIS A 192 11.78 4.88 -5.77
N ASN A 193 10.87 5.84 -5.95
CA ASN A 193 9.44 5.60 -5.90
C ASN A 193 8.99 4.94 -7.21
N SER A 194 8.46 3.71 -7.17
CA SER A 194 8.09 2.94 -8.35
C SER A 194 6.70 3.33 -8.85
N ASP A 195 6.58 3.55 -10.18
CA ASP A 195 5.32 3.89 -10.88
C ASP A 195 4.52 5.02 -10.19
N GLY A 196 5.23 5.93 -9.52
CA GLY A 196 4.61 7.04 -8.79
C GLY A 196 3.67 6.60 -7.67
N PHE A 197 4.01 5.53 -6.94
CA PHE A 197 3.18 5.02 -5.84
C PHE A 197 2.77 6.14 -4.88
N MET A 198 1.45 6.39 -4.81
CA MET A 198 0.86 7.45 -4.00
C MET A 198 1.55 8.81 -4.20
N MET A 199 1.87 9.20 -5.46
CA MET A 199 2.79 10.32 -5.72
C MET A 199 2.33 11.65 -5.12
N TRP A 200 1.02 11.89 -5.04
CA TRP A 200 0.49 13.08 -4.39
C TRP A 200 0.67 13.01 -2.87
N ASP A 201 0.37 11.86 -2.29
CA ASP A 201 0.40 11.67 -0.84
C ASP A 201 1.83 11.47 -0.30
N THR A 202 2.78 11.06 -1.15
CA THR A 202 4.20 10.88 -0.78
C THR A 202 5.07 12.11 -1.06
N ALA A 203 4.49 13.22 -1.55
CA ALA A 203 5.24 14.41 -1.94
C ALA A 203 6.18 14.95 -0.83
N ASN A 204 5.78 14.81 0.43
CA ASN A 204 6.57 15.22 1.61
C ASN A 204 6.97 14.05 2.51
N ALA A 205 6.84 12.80 2.04
CA ALA A 205 7.21 11.63 2.82
C ALA A 205 8.73 11.56 3.05
N GLN A 206 9.13 11.07 4.21
CA GLN A 206 10.50 10.62 4.39
C GLN A 206 10.69 9.28 3.70
N LEU A 207 11.84 9.09 3.06
CA LEU A 207 12.15 7.89 2.30
C LEU A 207 13.13 7.02 3.09
N TYR A 208 12.84 5.72 3.15
CA TYR A 208 13.71 4.70 3.72
C TYR A 208 13.89 3.57 2.70
N PHE A 209 15.13 3.37 2.27
CA PHE A 209 15.49 2.34 1.30
C PHE A 209 16.29 1.24 1.97
N SER A 210 15.85 -0.01 1.81
CA SER A 210 16.51 -1.20 2.36
C SER A 210 17.09 -2.06 1.25
N GLU A 211 18.31 -2.53 1.44
CA GLU A 211 18.97 -3.50 0.55
C GLU A 211 18.35 -4.91 0.67
N LYS A 212 17.69 -5.22 1.80
CA LYS A 212 17.06 -6.53 1.99
C LYS A 212 15.97 -6.77 0.96
N LEU A 213 15.91 -7.98 0.44
CA LEU A 213 14.78 -8.43 -0.38
C LEU A 213 13.55 -8.61 0.50
N TRP A 214 12.37 -8.28 -0.02
CA TRP A 214 11.14 -8.29 0.77
C TRP A 214 10.90 -9.57 1.60
N PRO A 215 11.08 -10.81 1.08
CA PRO A 215 10.89 -12.02 1.87
C PRO A 215 11.87 -12.21 3.05
N ASP A 216 12.98 -11.48 3.09
CA ASP A 216 13.97 -11.51 4.17
C ASP A 216 13.78 -10.42 5.21
N VAL A 217 12.76 -9.55 5.03
CA VAL A 217 12.41 -8.49 5.97
C VAL A 217 11.74 -9.10 7.21
N ASP A 218 12.03 -8.52 8.36
CA ASP A 218 11.39 -8.88 9.63
C ASP A 218 10.81 -7.68 10.38
N GLU A 219 10.26 -7.93 11.56
CA GLU A 219 9.66 -6.89 12.39
C GLU A 219 10.69 -5.85 12.87
N ASN A 220 11.96 -6.24 13.04
CA ASN A 220 13.02 -5.32 13.47
C ASN A 220 13.36 -4.33 12.36
N ASP A 221 13.37 -4.78 11.09
CA ASP A 221 13.61 -3.88 9.95
C ASP A 221 12.56 -2.75 9.88
N LEU A 222 11.28 -3.07 10.17
CA LEU A 222 10.24 -2.04 10.24
C LEU A 222 10.45 -1.11 11.44
N ARG A 223 10.78 -1.67 12.61
CA ARG A 223 11.08 -0.87 13.82
C ARG A 223 12.27 0.05 13.59
N ASP A 224 13.30 -0.41 12.88
CA ASP A 224 14.49 0.39 12.54
C ASP A 224 14.12 1.53 11.59
N ALA A 225 13.30 1.28 10.57
CA ALA A 225 12.81 2.32 9.68
C ALA A 225 11.96 3.38 10.44
N ILE A 226 11.12 2.96 11.39
CA ILE A 226 10.32 3.86 12.22
C ILE A 226 11.21 4.64 13.21
N ASN A 227 12.22 4.01 13.79
CA ASN A 227 13.16 4.67 14.68
C ASN A 227 14.02 5.71 13.93
N ASP A 228 14.48 5.37 12.72
CA ASP A 228 15.17 6.32 11.84
C ASP A 228 14.27 7.53 11.52
N TYR A 229 13.03 7.31 11.11
CA TYR A 229 12.04 8.38 10.93
C TYR A 229 11.90 9.25 12.18
N SER A 230 11.74 8.63 13.34
CA SER A 230 11.52 9.33 14.62
C SER A 230 12.73 10.16 15.04
N SER A 231 13.94 9.75 14.65
CA SER A 231 15.20 10.44 14.97
C SER A 231 15.46 11.66 14.09
N ARG A 232 14.85 11.70 12.89
CA ARG A 232 15.06 12.80 11.93
C ARG A 232 14.29 14.05 12.36
N LYS A 233 14.96 15.19 12.36
CA LYS A 233 14.32 16.50 12.61
C LYS A 233 13.66 17.01 11.31
N ARG A 234 12.35 17.09 11.28
CA ARG A 234 11.62 17.77 10.19
C ARG A 234 11.81 19.29 10.36
N ARG A 235 12.51 19.92 9.43
CA ARG A 235 12.78 21.37 9.49
C ARG A 235 11.71 22.21 8.76
N PHE A 236 10.88 21.64 7.90
CA PHE A 236 9.81 22.34 7.13
C PHE A 236 10.24 23.72 6.60
N GLY A 237 11.48 23.86 6.10
CA GLY A 237 12.01 25.12 5.60
C GLY A 237 12.37 26.16 6.66
N LYS A 238 12.43 25.77 7.94
CA LYS A 238 12.88 26.62 9.08
C LYS A 238 14.31 26.31 9.45
#